data_025bd210f20fe33ed3e0c1b675fa2263
#
_entry.id   025bd210f20fe33ed3e0c1b675fa2263
#
_cell.length_a   1.000
_cell.length_b   1.000
_cell.length_c   1.000
_cell.angle_alpha   90.00
_cell.angle_beta   90.00
_cell.angle_gamma   90.00
#
_symmetry.space_group_name_H-M   'P 1'
#
loop_
_entity.id
_entity.type
_entity.pdbx_description
1 polymer ?
#
loop_
_entity_poly.entity_id
_entity_poly.type
_entity_poly.pdbx_seq_one_letter_code
_entity_poly.pdbx_strand_id
1 'polypeptide(L)'
;LQVVFIFGPTASGKLTIGREVAAMTGFRLFPDHLAVDLISGVFDVGMRPYVRIREWAWTEVLREAVHINRSLVFTFKPQASIRASFISHACMVIERLGGEVVFIELTCPNDVIESRIENPDRRALGKLASVADYRRMHEQGAFDYRVMPTPALKIDTSECTATEAANRIVALLDA
;
A
#
# COMPACT_ATOMS: atom_id res chain seq x y z
N LEU A 1 8.49 17.97 1.69
CA LEU A 1 7.27 17.19 1.85
C LEU A 1 7.38 15.88 1.09
N GLN A 2 7.08 14.76 1.76
CA GLN A 2 7.26 13.43 1.20
C GLN A 2 5.95 12.61 1.27
N VAL A 3 5.68 11.84 0.21
CA VAL A 3 4.65 10.82 0.16
C VAL A 3 5.32 9.47 -0.04
N VAL A 4 5.34 8.65 1.02
CA VAL A 4 5.97 7.34 1.04
C VAL A 4 4.97 6.27 0.63
N PHE A 5 5.15 5.68 -0.54
CA PHE A 5 4.37 4.52 -1.00
C PHE A 5 4.99 3.22 -0.50
N ILE A 6 4.44 2.61 0.52
CA ILE A 6 4.82 1.27 0.96
C ILE A 6 3.95 0.25 0.24
N PHE A 7 4.50 -0.46 -0.72
CA PHE A 7 3.75 -1.43 -1.51
C PHE A 7 4.31 -2.85 -1.39
N GLY A 8 3.51 -3.82 -1.78
CA GLY A 8 3.89 -5.24 -1.71
C GLY A 8 2.69 -6.17 -1.62
N PRO A 9 2.91 -7.50 -1.58
CA PRO A 9 1.85 -8.49 -1.56
C PRO A 9 0.95 -8.38 -0.33
N THR A 10 -0.19 -9.08 -0.39
CA THR A 10 -1.03 -9.24 0.80
C THR A 10 -0.22 -9.89 1.94
N ALA A 11 -0.50 -9.55 3.17
CA ALA A 11 0.20 -10.05 4.37
C ALA A 11 1.73 -9.75 4.46
N SER A 12 2.30 -8.91 3.59
CA SER A 12 3.71 -8.50 3.68
C SER A 12 4.03 -7.50 4.82
N GLY A 13 3.10 -7.17 5.69
CA GLY A 13 3.35 -6.29 6.83
C GLY A 13 3.20 -4.79 6.55
N LYS A 14 2.74 -4.36 5.37
CA LYS A 14 2.62 -2.93 4.99
C LYS A 14 1.99 -2.03 6.05
N LEU A 15 0.85 -2.44 6.60
CA LEU A 15 0.14 -1.62 7.59
C LEU A 15 0.90 -1.51 8.91
N THR A 16 1.51 -2.60 9.36
CA THR A 16 2.29 -2.64 10.61
C THR A 16 3.53 -1.74 10.47
N ILE A 17 4.31 -1.95 9.41
CA ILE A 17 5.50 -1.14 9.12
C ILE A 17 5.12 0.32 8.86
N GLY A 18 4.02 0.56 8.12
CA GLY A 18 3.55 1.93 7.87
C GLY A 18 3.15 2.68 9.15
N ARG A 19 2.60 1.99 10.17
CA ARG A 19 2.32 2.58 11.49
C ARG A 19 3.60 2.96 12.22
N GLU A 20 4.62 2.09 12.20
CA GLU A 20 5.92 2.38 12.82
C GLU A 20 6.59 3.58 12.14
N VAL A 21 6.66 3.60 10.80
CA VAL A 21 7.21 4.74 10.04
C VAL A 21 6.45 6.03 10.37
N ALA A 22 5.12 6.00 10.37
CA ALA A 22 4.29 7.16 10.70
C ALA A 22 4.54 7.66 12.13
N ALA A 23 4.70 6.74 13.10
CA ALA A 23 5.01 7.08 14.49
C ALA A 23 6.40 7.71 14.65
N MET A 24 7.40 7.22 13.92
CA MET A 24 8.78 7.72 13.97
C MET A 24 8.97 9.07 13.28
N THR A 25 8.26 9.30 12.15
CA THR A 25 8.41 10.50 11.31
C THR A 25 7.42 11.61 11.62
N GLY A 26 6.32 11.29 12.31
CA GLY A 26 5.17 12.18 12.44
C GLY A 26 4.29 12.29 11.18
N PHE A 27 4.59 11.54 10.12
CA PHE A 27 3.78 11.50 8.89
C PHE A 27 2.41 10.90 9.17
N ARG A 28 1.40 11.28 8.39
CA ARG A 28 0.08 10.66 8.52
C ARG A 28 0.01 9.35 7.75
N LEU A 29 -0.52 8.32 8.40
CA LEU A 29 -0.76 7.04 7.76
C LEU A 29 -2.08 7.07 6.99
N PHE A 30 -2.01 6.74 5.70
CA PHE A 30 -3.17 6.57 4.83
C PHE A 30 -3.15 5.14 4.24
N PRO A 31 -3.87 4.18 4.84
CA PRO A 31 -4.01 2.83 4.28
C PRO A 31 -4.97 2.82 3.10
N ASP A 32 -4.59 2.15 2.01
CA ASP A 32 -5.39 2.02 0.78
C ASP A 32 -6.78 1.41 1.02
N HIS A 33 -6.90 0.49 1.99
CA HIS A 33 -8.15 -0.20 2.28
C HIS A 33 -9.25 0.70 2.84
N LEU A 34 -8.94 1.85 3.43
CA LEU A 34 -9.98 2.77 3.93
C LEU A 34 -10.93 3.24 2.82
N ALA A 35 -10.39 3.56 1.64
CA ALA A 35 -11.22 3.88 0.49
C ALA A 35 -11.91 2.62 -0.08
N VAL A 36 -11.22 1.47 -0.07
CA VAL A 36 -11.77 0.18 -0.50
C VAL A 36 -12.99 -0.19 0.35
N ASP A 37 -12.89 -0.14 1.66
CA ASP A 37 -13.96 -0.52 2.60
C ASP A 37 -15.19 0.39 2.41
N LEU A 38 -14.97 1.71 2.29
CA LEU A 38 -16.04 2.68 2.04
C LEU A 38 -16.82 2.36 0.75
N ILE A 39 -16.11 2.04 -0.32
CA ILE A 39 -16.70 1.86 -1.65
C ILE A 39 -17.32 0.47 -1.82
N SER A 40 -16.72 -0.56 -1.20
CA SER A 40 -17.24 -1.93 -1.21
C SER A 40 -18.60 -2.09 -0.52
N GLY A 41 -18.99 -1.13 0.31
CA GLY A 41 -20.33 -1.07 0.88
C GLY A 41 -21.45 -0.82 -0.14
N VAL A 42 -21.10 -0.36 -1.37
CA VAL A 42 -22.07 0.01 -2.41
C VAL A 42 -21.79 -0.71 -3.74
N PHE A 43 -20.52 -0.95 -4.09
CA PHE A 43 -20.12 -1.49 -5.39
C PHE A 43 -19.25 -2.73 -5.23
N ASP A 44 -19.51 -3.77 -6.02
CA ASP A 44 -18.65 -4.96 -6.03
C ASP A 44 -17.26 -4.66 -6.60
N VAL A 45 -16.29 -5.38 -6.08
CA VAL A 45 -14.88 -5.28 -6.52
C VAL A 45 -14.76 -5.55 -8.02
N GLY A 46 -14.07 -4.66 -8.74
CA GLY A 46 -13.89 -4.77 -10.19
C GLY A 46 -14.95 -4.06 -11.03
N MET A 47 -16.08 -3.65 -10.47
CA MET A 47 -17.04 -2.82 -11.19
C MET A 47 -16.42 -1.49 -11.63
N ARG A 48 -16.81 -0.98 -12.81
CA ARG A 48 -16.30 0.31 -13.31
C ARG A 48 -16.46 1.48 -12.32
N PRO A 49 -17.62 1.67 -11.64
CA PRO A 49 -17.71 2.71 -10.60
C PRO A 49 -16.79 2.46 -9.42
N TYR A 50 -16.65 1.19 -8.96
CA TYR A 50 -15.73 0.84 -7.88
C TYR A 50 -14.29 1.27 -8.20
N VAL A 51 -13.76 0.88 -9.36
CA VAL A 51 -12.39 1.22 -9.77
C VAL A 51 -12.20 2.74 -9.86
N ARG A 52 -13.14 3.43 -10.51
CA ARG A 52 -13.09 4.88 -10.73
C ARG A 52 -13.09 5.67 -9.42
N ILE A 53 -14.03 5.34 -8.50
CA ILE A 53 -14.19 6.10 -7.26
C ILE A 53 -13.05 5.81 -6.30
N ARG A 54 -12.57 4.57 -6.23
CA ARG A 54 -11.43 4.18 -5.41
C ARG A 54 -10.17 4.97 -5.78
N GLU A 55 -9.81 4.96 -7.06
CA GLU A 55 -8.60 5.65 -7.53
C GLU A 55 -8.73 7.17 -7.43
N TRP A 56 -9.94 7.70 -7.66
CA TRP A 56 -10.23 9.11 -7.43
C TRP A 56 -10.05 9.48 -5.95
N ALA A 57 -10.60 8.70 -5.03
CA ALA A 57 -10.49 8.97 -3.59
C ALA A 57 -9.03 8.91 -3.12
N TRP A 58 -8.25 7.93 -3.57
CA TRP A 58 -6.82 7.87 -3.25
C TRP A 58 -6.08 9.10 -3.78
N THR A 59 -6.27 9.45 -5.05
CA THR A 59 -5.61 10.61 -5.66
C THR A 59 -5.99 11.91 -4.96
N GLU A 60 -7.26 12.07 -4.61
CA GLU A 60 -7.76 13.29 -3.97
C GLU A 60 -7.20 13.47 -2.55
N VAL A 61 -7.14 12.40 -1.75
CA VAL A 61 -6.50 12.46 -0.43
C VAL A 61 -5.02 12.79 -0.54
N LEU A 62 -4.30 12.17 -1.48
CA LEU A 62 -2.88 12.46 -1.73
C LEU A 62 -2.70 13.93 -2.15
N ARG A 63 -3.52 14.42 -3.08
CA ARG A 63 -3.48 15.81 -3.58
C ARG A 63 -3.69 16.82 -2.47
N GLU A 64 -4.77 16.66 -1.68
CA GLU A 64 -5.10 17.58 -0.60
C GLU A 64 -4.05 17.56 0.51
N ALA A 65 -3.50 16.39 0.86
CA ALA A 65 -2.44 16.33 1.86
C ALA A 65 -1.20 17.11 1.44
N VAL A 66 -0.77 16.96 0.17
CA VAL A 66 0.36 17.73 -0.37
C VAL A 66 0.04 19.22 -0.40
N HIS A 67 -1.17 19.59 -0.83
CA HIS A 67 -1.62 20.99 -0.87
C HIS A 67 -1.53 21.71 0.48
N ILE A 68 -1.83 21.00 1.59
CA ILE A 68 -1.70 21.53 2.95
C ILE A 68 -0.33 21.23 3.60
N ASN A 69 0.67 20.88 2.79
CA ASN A 69 2.04 20.57 3.24
C ASN A 69 2.11 19.44 4.29
N ARG A 70 1.38 18.35 4.08
CA ARG A 70 1.33 17.19 4.99
C ARG A 70 1.93 15.95 4.37
N SER A 71 3.07 15.49 4.92
CA SER A 71 3.70 14.23 4.51
C SER A 71 2.85 13.02 4.90
N LEU A 72 2.86 12.00 4.03
CA LEU A 72 2.04 10.79 4.17
C LEU A 72 2.88 9.52 4.04
N VAL A 73 2.43 8.48 4.76
CA VAL A 73 2.74 7.07 4.48
C VAL A 73 1.49 6.44 3.87
N PHE A 74 1.54 6.14 2.58
CA PHE A 74 0.45 5.47 1.86
C PHE A 74 0.79 3.99 1.69
N THR A 75 0.05 3.11 2.37
CA THR A 75 0.23 1.66 2.19
C THR A 75 -0.63 1.20 1.03
N PHE A 76 -0.02 0.53 0.06
CA PHE A 76 -0.64 0.23 -1.21
C PHE A 76 -0.46 -1.24 -1.60
N LYS A 77 -1.55 -1.89 -2.02
CA LYS A 77 -1.52 -3.22 -2.58
C LYS A 77 -1.75 -3.15 -4.10
N PRO A 78 -0.70 -3.29 -4.93
CA PRO A 78 -0.87 -3.43 -6.36
C PRO A 78 -1.73 -4.65 -6.69
N GLN A 79 -2.64 -4.51 -7.64
CA GLN A 79 -3.53 -5.59 -8.07
C GLN A 79 -4.07 -5.31 -9.49
N ALA A 80 -4.44 -6.38 -10.19
CA ALA A 80 -4.88 -6.30 -11.60
C ALA A 80 -6.06 -5.35 -11.85
N SER A 81 -6.92 -5.10 -10.85
CA SER A 81 -8.05 -4.17 -10.94
C SER A 81 -7.67 -2.69 -10.86
N ILE A 82 -6.39 -2.36 -10.70
CA ILE A 82 -5.91 -0.97 -10.69
C ILE A 82 -5.49 -0.59 -12.11
N ARG A 83 -5.94 0.57 -12.57
CA ARG A 83 -5.56 1.04 -13.91
C ARG A 83 -4.06 1.29 -13.99
N ALA A 84 -3.43 0.91 -15.09
CA ALA A 84 -1.99 1.08 -15.32
C ALA A 84 -1.54 2.55 -15.17
N SER A 85 -2.41 3.51 -15.51
CA SER A 85 -2.14 4.94 -15.40
C SER A 85 -2.27 5.51 -13.99
N PHE A 86 -2.79 4.76 -13.01
CA PHE A 86 -3.05 5.30 -11.67
C PHE A 86 -1.78 5.81 -10.99
N ILE A 87 -0.73 4.99 -10.96
CA ILE A 87 0.52 5.34 -10.27
C ILE A 87 1.18 6.56 -10.92
N SER A 88 1.32 6.58 -12.24
CA SER A 88 1.92 7.72 -12.94
C SER A 88 1.09 9.01 -12.75
N HIS A 89 -0.24 8.90 -12.71
CA HIS A 89 -1.11 10.03 -12.44
C HIS A 89 -0.96 10.54 -10.99
N ALA A 90 -0.91 9.65 -10.01
CA ALA A 90 -0.71 10.02 -8.60
C ALA A 90 0.65 10.71 -8.39
N CYS A 91 1.73 10.16 -8.95
CA CYS A 91 3.06 10.79 -8.92
C CYS A 91 3.02 12.20 -9.54
N MET A 92 2.47 12.33 -10.74
CA MET A 92 2.37 13.62 -11.43
C MET A 92 1.60 14.66 -10.59
N VAL A 93 0.52 14.27 -9.91
CA VAL A 93 -0.26 15.18 -9.05
C VAL A 93 0.57 15.64 -7.84
N ILE A 94 1.27 14.71 -7.17
CA ILE A 94 2.10 15.01 -6.02
C ILE A 94 3.27 15.93 -6.41
N GLU A 95 4.00 15.59 -7.46
CA GLU A 95 5.19 16.33 -7.92
C GLU A 95 4.85 17.74 -8.41
N ARG A 96 3.73 17.92 -9.12
CA ARG A 96 3.26 19.25 -9.55
C ARG A 96 2.93 20.18 -8.39
N LEU A 97 2.61 19.65 -7.24
CA LEU A 97 2.36 20.41 -6.00
C LEU A 97 3.61 20.56 -5.13
N GLY A 98 4.78 20.13 -5.62
CA GLY A 98 6.06 20.24 -4.93
C GLY A 98 6.32 19.12 -3.90
N GLY A 99 5.56 18.03 -3.93
CA GLY A 99 5.81 16.86 -3.12
C GLY A 99 6.81 15.90 -3.79
N GLU A 100 7.51 15.15 -2.98
CA GLU A 100 8.41 14.05 -3.40
C GLU A 100 7.71 12.70 -3.17
N VAL A 101 7.86 11.77 -4.11
CA VAL A 101 7.31 10.42 -3.99
C VAL A 101 8.44 9.43 -3.75
N VAL A 102 8.36 8.67 -2.65
CA VAL A 102 9.33 7.63 -2.30
C VAL A 102 8.65 6.26 -2.32
N PHE A 103 9.15 5.35 -3.16
CA PHE A 103 8.61 4.00 -3.28
C PHE A 103 9.42 3.01 -2.45
N ILE A 104 8.73 2.26 -1.58
CA ILE A 104 9.30 1.20 -0.74
C ILE A 104 8.61 -0.11 -1.09
N GLU A 105 9.36 -1.10 -1.56
CA GLU A 105 8.82 -2.44 -1.83
C GLU A 105 9.02 -3.36 -0.63
N LEU A 106 7.93 -3.94 -0.14
CA LEU A 106 7.99 -5.04 0.80
C LEU A 106 7.81 -6.36 0.06
N THR A 107 8.74 -7.27 0.22
CA THR A 107 8.63 -8.65 -0.26
C THR A 107 8.46 -9.62 0.89
N CYS A 108 7.98 -10.81 0.58
CA CYS A 108 7.82 -11.88 1.54
C CYS A 108 7.63 -13.20 0.77
N PRO A 109 8.29 -14.31 1.15
CA PRO A 109 8.06 -15.62 0.58
C PRO A 109 6.61 -16.10 0.72
N ASN A 110 6.11 -16.88 -0.23
CA ASN A 110 4.69 -17.29 -0.27
C ASN A 110 4.28 -18.14 0.94
N ASP A 111 5.12 -19.01 1.43
CA ASP A 111 4.89 -19.84 2.63
C ASP A 111 4.71 -18.97 3.88
N VAL A 112 5.52 -17.92 4.02
CA VAL A 112 5.40 -16.93 5.10
C VAL A 112 4.12 -16.09 4.94
N ILE A 113 3.76 -15.71 3.72
CA ILE A 113 2.48 -15.02 3.45
C ILE A 113 1.30 -15.90 3.89
N GLU A 114 1.30 -17.17 3.51
CA GLU A 114 0.24 -18.11 3.86
C GLU A 114 0.08 -18.25 5.38
N SER A 115 1.19 -18.46 6.10
CA SER A 115 1.16 -18.52 7.58
C SER A 115 0.62 -17.24 8.22
N ARG A 116 0.94 -16.07 7.65
CA ARG A 116 0.43 -14.77 8.14
C ARG A 116 -1.05 -14.55 7.79
N ILE A 117 -1.56 -15.14 6.70
CA ILE A 117 -2.97 -15.04 6.31
C ILE A 117 -3.87 -15.74 7.31
N GLU A 118 -3.44 -16.84 7.91
CA GLU A 118 -4.19 -17.61 8.91
C GLU A 118 -4.32 -16.91 10.28
N ASN A 119 -3.58 -15.81 10.50
CA ASN A 119 -3.66 -15.07 11.77
C ASN A 119 -5.10 -14.58 12.03
N PRO A 120 -5.71 -14.92 13.18
CA PRO A 120 -7.08 -14.53 13.53
C PRO A 120 -7.37 -13.03 13.47
N ASP A 121 -6.38 -12.18 13.78
CA ASP A 121 -6.51 -10.72 13.75
C ASP A 121 -6.85 -10.17 12.36
N ARG A 122 -6.47 -10.89 11.31
CA ARG A 122 -6.77 -10.48 9.94
C ARG A 122 -8.25 -10.57 9.60
N ARG A 123 -8.92 -11.60 10.12
CA ARG A 123 -10.36 -11.82 9.92
C ARG A 123 -11.17 -10.71 10.60
N ALA A 124 -10.76 -10.30 11.79
CA ALA A 124 -11.40 -9.19 12.52
C ALA A 124 -11.27 -7.84 11.79
N LEU A 125 -10.27 -7.69 10.91
CA LEU A 125 -10.02 -6.49 10.13
C LEU A 125 -10.60 -6.56 8.69
N GLY A 126 -11.48 -7.52 8.38
CA GLY A 126 -12.05 -7.69 7.03
C GLY A 126 -11.04 -8.02 5.94
N LYS A 127 -9.81 -8.43 6.30
CA LYS A 127 -8.73 -8.76 5.35
C LYS A 127 -8.87 -10.19 4.87
N LEU A 128 -8.22 -10.48 3.71
CA LEU A 128 -8.10 -11.84 3.19
C LEU A 128 -7.51 -12.76 4.28
N ALA A 129 -8.31 -13.72 4.76
CA ALA A 129 -8.02 -14.60 5.88
C ALA A 129 -8.17 -16.10 5.51
N SER A 130 -8.22 -16.41 4.21
CA SER A 130 -8.30 -17.77 3.66
C SER A 130 -7.10 -18.02 2.75
N VAL A 131 -6.28 -19.01 3.07
CA VAL A 131 -5.16 -19.45 2.23
C VAL A 131 -5.66 -19.99 0.89
N ALA A 132 -6.78 -20.74 0.88
CA ALA A 132 -7.37 -21.23 -0.35
C ALA A 132 -7.78 -20.10 -1.30
N ASP A 133 -8.38 -19.02 -0.78
CA ASP A 133 -8.72 -17.84 -1.56
C ASP A 133 -7.47 -17.09 -2.04
N TYR A 134 -6.44 -17.00 -1.20
CA TYR A 134 -5.16 -16.40 -1.58
C TYR A 134 -4.53 -17.15 -2.76
N ARG A 135 -4.43 -18.48 -2.68
CA ARG A 135 -3.85 -19.31 -3.75
C ARG A 135 -4.63 -19.16 -5.05
N ARG A 136 -5.96 -19.24 -4.99
CA ARG A 136 -6.82 -19.03 -6.16
C ARG A 136 -6.62 -17.65 -6.80
N MET A 137 -6.58 -16.59 -6.01
CA MET A 137 -6.34 -15.23 -6.50
C MET A 137 -4.93 -15.06 -7.08
N HIS A 138 -3.93 -15.70 -6.47
CA HIS A 138 -2.55 -15.68 -6.95
C HIS A 138 -2.42 -16.37 -8.31
N GLU A 139 -3.02 -17.56 -8.47
CA GLU A 139 -3.07 -18.30 -9.74
C GLU A 139 -3.78 -17.52 -10.86
N GLN A 140 -4.78 -16.73 -10.49
CA GLN A 140 -5.52 -15.85 -11.42
C GLN A 140 -4.76 -14.54 -11.75
N GLY A 141 -3.54 -14.34 -11.26
CA GLY A 141 -2.76 -13.13 -11.50
C GLY A 141 -3.33 -11.87 -10.84
N ALA A 142 -4.18 -12.01 -9.80
CA ALA A 142 -4.81 -10.89 -9.14
C ALA A 142 -3.80 -9.94 -8.47
N PHE A 143 -2.58 -10.39 -8.23
CA PHE A 143 -1.51 -9.65 -7.56
C PHE A 143 -0.39 -9.22 -8.50
N ASP A 144 -0.72 -8.75 -9.70
CA ASP A 144 0.27 -8.30 -10.69
C ASP A 144 0.91 -6.95 -10.30
N TYR A 145 2.24 -6.90 -10.27
CA TYR A 145 3.05 -5.74 -9.86
C TYR A 145 3.70 -4.97 -11.02
N ARG A 146 3.44 -5.37 -12.27
CA ARG A 146 4.19 -4.89 -13.45
C ARG A 146 4.15 -3.38 -13.70
N VAL A 147 3.30 -2.64 -13.00
CA VAL A 147 3.11 -1.18 -13.18
C VAL A 147 3.71 -0.33 -12.06
N MET A 148 4.46 -0.92 -11.13
CA MET A 148 5.09 -0.15 -10.05
C MET A 148 6.45 0.40 -10.49
N PRO A 149 6.78 1.65 -10.11
CA PRO A 149 8.12 2.22 -10.31
C PRO A 149 9.19 1.44 -9.56
N THR A 150 10.45 1.62 -9.98
CA THR A 150 11.60 1.07 -9.25
C THR A 150 11.61 1.61 -7.82
N PRO A 151 11.62 0.77 -6.79
CA PRO A 151 11.63 1.22 -5.40
C PRO A 151 12.99 1.79 -5.02
N ALA A 152 12.98 2.84 -4.19
CA ALA A 152 14.19 3.37 -3.55
C ALA A 152 14.77 2.39 -2.50
N LEU A 153 13.90 1.56 -1.91
CA LEU A 153 14.29 0.52 -0.96
C LEU A 153 13.40 -0.71 -1.13
N LYS A 154 14.04 -1.89 -1.09
CA LYS A 154 13.35 -3.19 -1.07
C LYS A 154 13.67 -3.92 0.23
N ILE A 155 12.64 -4.43 0.91
CA ILE A 155 12.76 -5.09 2.21
C ILE A 155 12.04 -6.45 2.15
N ASP A 156 12.78 -7.53 2.44
CA ASP A 156 12.18 -8.82 2.74
C ASP A 156 11.71 -8.83 4.21
N THR A 157 10.41 -8.91 4.42
CA THR A 157 9.82 -8.85 5.76
C THR A 157 9.79 -10.21 6.46
N SER A 158 10.31 -11.24 5.85
CA SER A 158 10.59 -12.53 6.53
C SER A 158 11.90 -12.50 7.31
N GLU A 159 12.82 -11.57 6.96
CA GLU A 159 14.18 -11.48 7.50
C GLU A 159 14.35 -10.39 8.57
N CYS A 160 13.31 -9.61 8.86
CA CYS A 160 13.38 -8.51 9.83
C CYS A 160 12.05 -8.27 10.55
N THR A 161 12.14 -7.63 11.69
CA THR A 161 10.98 -7.14 12.45
C THR A 161 10.37 -5.90 11.77
N ALA A 162 9.14 -5.55 12.14
CA ALA A 162 8.49 -4.33 11.64
C ALA A 162 9.28 -3.06 12.02
N THR A 163 9.82 -3.03 13.23
CA THR A 163 10.60 -1.89 13.73
C THR A 163 11.94 -1.74 12.98
N GLU A 164 12.65 -2.85 12.69
CA GLU A 164 13.87 -2.82 11.88
C GLU A 164 13.59 -2.35 10.44
N ALA A 165 12.51 -2.84 9.84
CA ALA A 165 12.07 -2.36 8.52
C ALA A 165 11.75 -0.86 8.53
N ALA A 166 11.03 -0.39 9.55
CA ALA A 166 10.68 1.03 9.71
C ALA A 166 11.93 1.90 9.88
N ASN A 167 12.89 1.48 10.71
CA ASN A 167 14.17 2.20 10.89
C ASN A 167 14.94 2.36 9.57
N ARG A 168 14.97 1.31 8.72
CA ARG A 168 15.61 1.38 7.40
C ARG A 168 14.90 2.37 6.47
N ILE A 169 13.57 2.44 6.54
CA ILE A 169 12.79 3.40 5.76
C ILE A 169 13.05 4.82 6.24
N VAL A 170 13.00 5.06 7.55
CA VAL A 170 13.25 6.40 8.14
C VAL A 170 14.66 6.89 7.80
N ALA A 171 15.67 6.05 7.94
CA ALA A 171 17.05 6.41 7.58
C ALA A 171 17.19 6.80 6.09
N LEU A 172 16.40 6.22 5.19
CA LEU A 172 16.36 6.64 3.78
C LEU A 172 15.68 8.00 3.59
N LEU A 173 14.62 8.30 4.38
CA LEU A 173 13.88 9.57 4.25
C LEU A 173 14.64 10.77 4.79
N ASP A 174 15.58 10.56 5.70
CA ASP A 174 16.43 11.58 6.33
C ASP A 174 17.74 11.85 5.54
N ALA A 175 18.04 11.05 4.49
CA ALA A 175 19.24 11.15 3.68
C ALA A 175 19.12 12.16 2.53
#